data_f34176f87ceba1ad193592cfb205504c
#
_entry.id   f34176f87ceba1ad193592cfb205504c
#
_cell.length_a   1.000
_cell.length_b   1.000
_cell.length_c   1.000
_cell.angle_alpha   90.00
_cell.angle_beta   90.00
_cell.angle_gamma   90.00
#
_symmetry.space_group_name_H-M   'P 1'
#
loop_
_entity.id
_entity.type
_entity.pdbx_description
1 polymer ?
#
loop_
_entity_poly.entity_id
_entity_poly.type
_entity_poly.pdbx_seq_one_letter_code
_entity_poly.pdbx_strand_id
1 'polypeptide(L)'
;MKRAYILILLLTISFVGCRPKYSAAKINHTTTPKTQTLTVKDIVSKYRGANTEIQFLNLSDAAIEYTNDTKSYYVSAKMQIIKGKEISISIFPMLGIELFRLKFTPERFYIFDKLNRQYCDNSYQYLSKMLKAEVSYGMIESLLTNNIFSIDPNSNIEASYVSTQMVDKFILASKPDSNMYKHIMEISPSYTLTAMSVVQNMSQLIRVDYADFKIIDKTTFPTVIEAKTSLPTDNFRLKINIKKIEINKPFEIGTVNIGRYTKVQCSQII
;
A
#
# COMPACT_ATOMS: atom_id res chain seq x y z
N MET A 1 -78.90 -19.72 -22.59
CA MET A 1 -77.90 -18.77 -23.18
C MET A 1 -78.32 -17.29 -22.99
N LYS A 2 -79.47 -16.92 -22.56
CA LYS A 2 -79.89 -15.49 -22.35
C LYS A 2 -79.49 -14.86 -21.01
N ARG A 3 -79.05 -15.64 -20.02
CA ARG A 3 -78.61 -15.13 -18.70
C ARG A 3 -77.17 -14.75 -18.61
N ALA A 4 -76.31 -15.18 -19.54
CA ALA A 4 -74.85 -14.85 -19.57
C ALA A 4 -74.59 -13.43 -20.13
N TYR A 5 -75.42 -12.90 -21.00
CA TYR A 5 -75.25 -11.59 -21.63
C TYR A 5 -75.67 -10.42 -20.69
N ILE A 6 -76.56 -10.64 -19.71
CA ILE A 6 -76.92 -9.60 -18.77
C ILE A 6 -75.85 -9.34 -17.73
N LEU A 7 -75.03 -10.35 -17.39
CA LEU A 7 -73.95 -10.23 -16.45
C LEU A 7 -72.70 -9.49 -17.05
N ILE A 8 -72.52 -9.61 -18.37
CA ILE A 8 -71.46 -8.93 -19.10
C ILE A 8 -71.78 -7.43 -19.34
N LEU A 9 -73.08 -7.10 -19.48
CA LEU A 9 -73.50 -5.71 -19.68
C LEU A 9 -73.43 -4.85 -18.39
N LEU A 10 -73.51 -5.47 -17.21
CA LEU A 10 -73.44 -4.75 -15.90
C LEU A 10 -71.97 -4.49 -15.45
N LEU A 11 -70.96 -5.10 -16.09
CA LEU A 11 -69.58 -4.94 -15.75
C LEU A 11 -68.86 -3.80 -16.49
N THR A 12 -69.52 -3.15 -17.47
CA THR A 12 -68.92 -2.12 -18.34
C THR A 12 -69.21 -0.69 -17.92
N ILE A 13 -69.97 -0.43 -16.82
CA ILE A 13 -70.37 0.93 -16.43
C ILE A 13 -69.60 1.51 -15.25
N SER A 14 -68.55 0.81 -14.78
CA SER A 14 -67.85 1.22 -13.54
C SER A 14 -66.54 1.95 -13.73
N PHE A 15 -66.19 2.42 -14.90
CA PHE A 15 -64.90 3.14 -15.15
C PHE A 15 -65.08 4.62 -15.58
N VAL A 16 -66.00 5.34 -14.88
CA VAL A 16 -65.93 6.81 -14.91
C VAL A 16 -65.21 7.26 -13.64
N GLY A 17 -63.92 6.93 -13.54
CA GLY A 17 -63.04 7.40 -12.48
C GLY A 17 -62.59 8.84 -12.77
N CYS A 18 -62.87 9.76 -11.85
CA CYS A 18 -62.33 11.09 -11.81
C CYS A 18 -60.81 11.07 -11.99
N ARG A 19 -60.29 11.67 -13.08
CA ARG A 19 -58.85 11.98 -13.20
C ARG A 19 -58.55 13.13 -12.25
N PRO A 20 -57.69 12.93 -11.22
CA PRO A 20 -57.15 14.06 -10.50
C PRO A 20 -56.28 14.86 -11.45
N LYS A 21 -56.54 16.17 -11.57
CA LYS A 21 -55.62 17.10 -12.21
C LYS A 21 -54.32 17.10 -11.40
N TYR A 22 -53.31 16.36 -11.86
CA TYR A 22 -51.97 16.54 -11.37
C TYR A 22 -51.50 17.94 -11.80
N SER A 23 -51.50 18.85 -10.84
CA SER A 23 -50.79 20.10 -10.95
C SER A 23 -49.33 19.72 -11.02
N ALA A 24 -48.68 19.92 -12.17
CA ALA A 24 -47.22 19.80 -12.31
C ALA A 24 -46.60 20.82 -11.38
N ALA A 25 -46.32 20.40 -10.14
CA ALA A 25 -45.38 21.15 -9.32
C ALA A 25 -44.11 21.26 -10.11
N LYS A 26 -43.70 22.50 -10.44
CA LYS A 26 -42.33 22.76 -10.96
C LYS A 26 -41.38 22.13 -9.97
N ILE A 27 -40.83 20.97 -10.33
CA ILE A 27 -39.65 20.43 -9.67
C ILE A 27 -38.57 21.48 -9.92
N ASN A 28 -38.38 22.34 -8.92
CA ASN A 28 -37.14 23.10 -8.86
C ASN A 28 -36.04 22.02 -8.91
N HIS A 29 -35.29 21.99 -9.98
CA HIS A 29 -34.05 21.26 -10.01
C HIS A 29 -33.21 21.78 -8.85
N THR A 30 -33.37 21.15 -7.69
CA THR A 30 -32.40 21.23 -6.62
C THR A 30 -31.12 20.78 -7.31
N THR A 31 -30.22 21.71 -7.55
CA THR A 31 -28.87 21.45 -8.01
C THR A 31 -28.35 20.36 -7.13
N THR A 32 -28.28 19.13 -7.65
CA THR A 32 -27.52 18.04 -7.06
C THR A 32 -26.17 18.63 -6.73
N PRO A 33 -25.72 18.60 -5.47
CA PRO A 33 -24.38 19.13 -5.16
C PRO A 33 -23.45 18.39 -6.11
N LYS A 34 -22.78 19.12 -7.02
CA LYS A 34 -21.70 18.59 -7.82
C LYS A 34 -20.71 18.03 -6.82
N THR A 35 -20.71 16.71 -6.64
CA THR A 35 -19.66 16.02 -5.88
C THR A 35 -18.39 16.40 -6.59
N GLN A 36 -17.68 17.35 -6.02
CA GLN A 36 -16.45 17.88 -6.61
C GLN A 36 -15.45 16.74 -6.49
N THR A 37 -15.18 16.07 -7.60
CA THR A 37 -14.19 14.99 -7.64
C THR A 37 -12.85 15.59 -7.24
N LEU A 38 -12.29 15.13 -6.12
CA LEU A 38 -11.02 15.64 -5.62
C LEU A 38 -9.90 15.32 -6.62
N THR A 39 -9.12 16.32 -6.92
CA THR A 39 -7.94 16.16 -7.79
C THR A 39 -6.82 15.43 -7.02
N VAL A 40 -5.82 14.90 -7.74
CA VAL A 40 -4.62 14.32 -7.10
C VAL A 40 -3.98 15.32 -6.13
N LYS A 41 -3.88 16.59 -6.54
CA LYS A 41 -3.33 17.68 -5.71
C LYS A 41 -4.12 17.86 -4.41
N ASP A 42 -5.46 17.83 -4.47
CA ASP A 42 -6.30 17.96 -3.28
C ASP A 42 -6.11 16.80 -2.32
N ILE A 43 -6.08 15.55 -2.85
CA ILE A 43 -5.87 14.34 -2.06
C ILE A 43 -4.50 14.35 -1.41
N VAL A 44 -3.44 14.67 -2.16
CA VAL A 44 -2.06 14.74 -1.66
C VAL A 44 -1.90 15.82 -0.61
N SER A 45 -2.49 17.00 -0.82
CA SER A 45 -2.46 18.10 0.15
C SER A 45 -3.13 17.71 1.46
N LYS A 46 -4.32 17.10 1.40
CA LYS A 46 -5.05 16.64 2.57
C LYS A 46 -4.34 15.47 3.27
N TYR A 47 -3.77 14.54 2.49
CA TYR A 47 -2.95 13.46 3.03
C TYR A 47 -1.76 14.01 3.82
N ARG A 48 -1.00 14.96 3.25
CA ARG A 48 0.14 15.60 3.93
C ARG A 48 -0.29 16.40 5.15
N GLY A 49 -1.46 17.03 5.13
CA GLY A 49 -2.02 17.74 6.28
C GLY A 49 -2.48 16.82 7.41
N ALA A 50 -2.91 15.60 7.08
CA ALA A 50 -3.38 14.61 8.06
C ALA A 50 -2.25 13.72 8.63
N ASN A 51 -1.09 13.63 7.95
CA ASN A 51 0.00 12.74 8.31
C ASN A 51 1.28 13.54 8.59
N THR A 52 1.96 13.18 9.66
CA THR A 52 3.26 13.75 10.01
C THR A 52 4.35 13.11 9.17
N GLU A 53 5.26 13.92 8.64
CA GLU A 53 6.42 13.42 7.93
C GLU A 53 7.37 12.68 8.87
N ILE A 54 7.70 11.45 8.53
CA ILE A 54 8.57 10.59 9.32
C ILE A 54 10.02 10.80 8.86
N GLN A 55 10.85 11.39 9.73
CA GLN A 55 12.29 11.57 9.50
C GLN A 55 13.11 10.42 10.10
N PHE A 56 12.64 9.92 11.25
CA PHE A 56 13.25 8.80 11.96
C PHE A 56 12.18 7.81 12.35
N LEU A 57 12.35 6.54 12.00
CA LEU A 57 11.46 5.45 12.40
C LEU A 57 12.28 4.33 13.01
N ASN A 58 12.00 4.00 14.27
CA ASN A 58 12.61 2.88 14.97
C ASN A 58 11.53 1.87 15.38
N LEU A 59 11.51 0.74 14.69
CA LEU A 59 10.67 -0.42 15.00
C LEU A 59 11.54 -1.43 15.75
N SER A 60 11.63 -1.29 17.07
CA SER A 60 12.59 -2.04 17.88
C SER A 60 12.15 -3.46 18.22
N ASP A 61 10.86 -3.78 18.05
CA ASP A 61 10.30 -5.12 18.23
C ASP A 61 9.23 -5.36 17.16
N ALA A 62 9.56 -6.19 16.18
CA ALA A 62 8.67 -6.64 15.14
C ALA A 62 8.78 -8.16 14.96
N ALA A 63 7.65 -8.81 14.70
CA ALA A 63 7.60 -10.19 14.28
C ALA A 63 7.32 -10.26 12.78
N ILE A 64 8.14 -11.01 12.06
CA ILE A 64 7.98 -11.26 10.62
C ILE A 64 7.55 -12.71 10.44
N GLU A 65 6.46 -12.89 9.72
CA GLU A 65 6.00 -14.17 9.21
C GLU A 65 6.14 -14.16 7.68
N TYR A 66 6.93 -15.08 7.18
CA TYR A 66 7.05 -15.34 5.74
C TYR A 66 6.45 -16.70 5.43
N THR A 67 5.54 -16.78 4.48
CA THR A 67 4.91 -18.02 4.03
C THR A 67 4.94 -18.06 2.51
N ASN A 68 5.36 -19.18 1.95
CA ASN A 68 5.16 -19.51 0.54
C ASN A 68 4.44 -20.87 0.44
N ASP A 69 4.26 -21.38 -0.78
CA ASP A 69 3.48 -22.62 -1.03
C ASP A 69 4.00 -23.83 -0.28
N THR A 70 5.25 -23.82 0.21
CA THR A 70 5.92 -25.00 0.81
C THR A 70 6.40 -24.77 2.23
N LYS A 71 6.62 -23.53 2.68
CA LYS A 71 7.31 -23.23 3.94
C LYS A 71 6.75 -22.00 4.62
N SER A 72 6.83 -22.00 5.96
CA SER A 72 6.58 -20.84 6.80
C SER A 72 7.77 -20.59 7.71
N TYR A 73 8.18 -19.32 7.82
CA TYR A 73 9.26 -18.89 8.70
C TYR A 73 8.77 -17.78 9.61
N TYR A 74 9.17 -17.84 10.87
CA TYR A 74 8.85 -16.84 11.88
C TYR A 74 10.15 -16.32 12.47
N VAL A 75 10.37 -15.01 12.38
CA VAL A 75 11.57 -14.37 12.90
C VAL A 75 11.22 -13.05 13.60
N SER A 76 12.04 -12.67 14.57
CA SER A 76 12.00 -11.32 15.13
C SER A 76 12.85 -10.38 14.30
N ALA A 77 12.48 -9.12 14.24
CA ALA A 77 13.23 -8.10 13.52
C ALA A 77 13.27 -6.78 14.28
N LYS A 78 14.34 -6.02 14.03
CA LYS A 78 14.44 -4.60 14.33
C LYS A 78 14.63 -3.84 13.02
N MET A 79 13.84 -2.78 12.82
CA MET A 79 13.96 -1.94 11.63
C MET A 79 14.23 -0.51 12.06
N GLN A 80 15.20 0.12 11.43
CA GLN A 80 15.61 1.49 11.67
C GLN A 80 15.69 2.24 10.35
N ILE A 81 15.01 3.37 10.25
CA ILE A 81 14.93 4.17 9.03
C ILE A 81 15.29 5.61 9.35
N ILE A 82 16.29 6.14 8.66
CA ILE A 82 16.60 7.56 8.59
C ILE A 82 16.24 8.01 7.18
N LYS A 83 15.20 8.82 7.06
CA LYS A 83 14.62 9.23 5.79
C LYS A 83 15.66 9.76 4.80
N GLY A 84 15.61 9.25 3.58
CA GLY A 84 16.50 9.62 2.47
C GLY A 84 17.96 9.22 2.67
N LYS A 85 18.29 8.50 3.76
CA LYS A 85 19.68 8.18 4.11
C LYS A 85 19.93 6.68 4.18
N GLU A 86 19.21 5.97 5.05
CA GLU A 86 19.47 4.57 5.32
C GLU A 86 18.27 3.85 5.92
N ILE A 87 18.07 2.61 5.49
CA ILE A 87 17.18 1.64 6.13
C ILE A 87 18.04 0.47 6.58
N SER A 88 17.92 0.06 7.85
CA SER A 88 18.59 -1.11 8.41
C SER A 88 17.56 -2.05 9.01
N ILE A 89 17.57 -3.32 8.56
CA ILE A 89 16.69 -4.38 9.06
C ILE A 89 17.57 -5.49 9.62
N SER A 90 17.54 -5.67 10.94
CA SER A 90 18.21 -6.76 11.64
C SER A 90 17.24 -7.90 11.88
N ILE A 91 17.62 -9.12 11.54
CA ILE A 91 16.79 -10.32 11.60
C ILE A 91 17.36 -11.30 12.65
N PHE A 92 16.48 -11.75 13.55
CA PHE A 92 16.81 -12.61 14.70
C PHE A 92 15.97 -13.88 14.64
N PRO A 93 16.41 -14.93 13.93
CA PRO A 93 15.65 -16.18 13.80
C PRO A 93 15.51 -16.93 15.13
N MET A 94 16.50 -16.85 16.02
CA MET A 94 16.53 -17.58 17.28
C MET A 94 17.23 -16.77 18.39
N LEU A 95 16.75 -16.91 19.64
CA LEU A 95 17.40 -16.50 20.88
C LEU A 95 17.99 -15.06 20.92
N GLY A 96 17.43 -14.14 20.13
CA GLY A 96 17.91 -12.77 20.11
C GLY A 96 19.28 -12.55 19.42
N ILE A 97 19.80 -13.57 18.70
CA ILE A 97 21.05 -13.46 17.95
C ILE A 97 20.73 -12.92 16.55
N GLU A 98 21.35 -11.81 16.20
CA GLU A 98 21.24 -11.23 14.86
C GLU A 98 22.04 -12.08 13.87
N LEU A 99 21.33 -12.79 12.97
CA LEU A 99 21.96 -13.60 11.95
C LEU A 99 22.07 -12.89 10.60
N PHE A 100 21.08 -12.05 10.29
CA PHE A 100 21.12 -11.29 9.03
C PHE A 100 20.90 -9.81 9.30
N ARG A 101 21.54 -8.99 8.50
CA ARG A 101 21.24 -7.56 8.41
C ARG A 101 21.10 -7.15 6.96
N LEU A 102 19.97 -6.53 6.63
CA LEU A 102 19.78 -5.86 5.37
C LEU A 102 20.00 -4.36 5.59
N LYS A 103 20.74 -3.76 4.68
CA LYS A 103 20.98 -2.32 4.68
C LYS A 103 20.65 -1.78 3.29
N PHE A 104 19.84 -0.73 3.25
CA PHE A 104 19.48 -0.03 2.03
C PHE A 104 19.95 1.42 2.13
N THR A 105 20.63 1.90 1.10
CA THR A 105 20.98 3.30 0.89
C THR A 105 20.36 3.78 -0.43
N PRO A 106 20.30 5.08 -0.72
CA PRO A 106 19.76 5.56 -2.00
C PRO A 106 20.41 4.90 -3.23
N GLU A 107 21.69 4.51 -3.15
CA GLU A 107 22.47 3.98 -4.28
C GLU A 107 22.36 2.47 -4.43
N ARG A 108 22.34 1.73 -3.32
CA ARG A 108 22.41 0.25 -3.32
C ARG A 108 21.91 -0.39 -2.04
N PHE A 109 21.74 -1.68 -2.09
CA PHE A 109 21.47 -2.48 -0.90
C PHE A 109 22.63 -3.42 -0.57
N TYR A 110 22.65 -3.86 0.70
CA TYR A 110 23.59 -4.84 1.23
C TYR A 110 22.82 -5.90 2.02
N ILE A 111 23.32 -7.14 1.96
CA ILE A 111 22.84 -8.24 2.83
C ILE A 111 24.07 -8.80 3.53
N PHE A 112 24.04 -8.80 4.86
CA PHE A 112 25.07 -9.37 5.70
C PHE A 112 24.55 -10.66 6.33
N ASP A 113 25.23 -11.77 6.04
CA ASP A 113 25.13 -13.04 6.78
C ASP A 113 26.18 -13.03 7.87
N LYS A 114 25.75 -12.80 9.11
CA LYS A 114 26.66 -12.71 10.25
C LYS A 114 27.17 -14.05 10.72
N LEU A 115 26.41 -15.13 10.48
CA LEU A 115 26.80 -16.47 10.84
C LEU A 115 28.00 -16.93 10.00
N ASN A 116 27.90 -16.78 8.68
CA ASN A 116 28.94 -17.20 7.74
C ASN A 116 29.99 -16.10 7.47
N ARG A 117 29.82 -14.91 8.07
CA ARG A 117 30.65 -13.73 7.84
C ARG A 117 30.77 -13.40 6.35
N GLN A 118 29.65 -13.45 5.65
CA GLN A 118 29.53 -13.13 4.24
C GLN A 118 28.68 -11.90 4.03
N TYR A 119 28.90 -11.16 2.96
CA TYR A 119 28.00 -10.11 2.55
C TYR A 119 27.91 -10.05 1.03
N CYS A 120 26.82 -9.54 0.55
CA CYS A 120 26.69 -9.08 -0.83
C CYS A 120 26.17 -7.64 -0.87
N ASP A 121 26.48 -6.93 -1.95
CA ASP A 121 25.88 -5.66 -2.30
C ASP A 121 25.48 -5.65 -3.78
N ASN A 122 24.38 -4.98 -4.09
CA ASN A 122 23.90 -4.87 -5.46
C ASN A 122 23.04 -3.60 -5.66
N SER A 123 22.69 -3.32 -6.92
CA SER A 123 21.79 -2.23 -7.29
C SER A 123 20.32 -2.65 -7.14
N TYR A 124 19.42 -1.67 -7.08
CA TYR A 124 17.96 -1.93 -7.07
C TYR A 124 17.47 -2.61 -8.35
N GLN A 125 18.19 -2.46 -9.46
CA GLN A 125 17.90 -3.19 -10.70
C GLN A 125 17.99 -4.72 -10.52
N TYR A 126 18.87 -5.20 -9.65
CA TYR A 126 18.94 -6.63 -9.31
C TYR A 126 17.65 -7.07 -8.59
N LEU A 127 17.18 -6.29 -7.59
CA LEU A 127 15.93 -6.57 -6.91
C LEU A 127 14.72 -6.50 -7.86
N SER A 128 14.73 -5.52 -8.78
CA SER A 128 13.66 -5.38 -9.78
C SER A 128 13.58 -6.60 -10.70
N LYS A 129 14.71 -7.14 -11.12
CA LYS A 129 14.74 -8.38 -11.93
C LYS A 129 14.26 -9.59 -11.14
N MET A 130 14.69 -9.72 -9.88
CA MET A 130 14.31 -10.83 -9.01
C MET A 130 12.81 -10.82 -8.68
N LEU A 131 12.26 -9.64 -8.36
CA LEU A 131 10.84 -9.48 -7.99
C LEU A 131 9.92 -9.28 -9.20
N LYS A 132 10.47 -9.20 -10.42
CA LYS A 132 9.72 -8.89 -11.66
C LYS A 132 8.84 -7.66 -11.49
N ALA A 133 9.32 -6.66 -10.78
CA ALA A 133 8.64 -5.39 -10.51
C ALA A 133 9.69 -4.29 -10.35
N GLU A 134 9.34 -3.07 -10.70
CA GLU A 134 10.23 -1.93 -10.44
C GLU A 134 10.40 -1.72 -8.94
N VAL A 135 11.66 -1.64 -8.49
CA VAL A 135 12.02 -1.43 -7.08
C VAL A 135 13.05 -0.32 -7.00
N SER A 136 12.82 0.64 -6.11
CA SER A 136 13.75 1.69 -5.77
C SER A 136 13.87 1.86 -4.26
N TYR A 137 14.91 2.58 -3.81
CA TYR A 137 15.05 2.95 -2.40
C TYR A 137 13.80 3.67 -1.87
N GLY A 138 13.34 4.69 -2.59
CA GLY A 138 12.17 5.48 -2.20
C GLY A 138 10.88 4.67 -2.08
N MET A 139 10.70 3.63 -2.91
CA MET A 139 9.56 2.72 -2.80
C MET A 139 9.65 1.87 -1.53
N ILE A 140 10.83 1.30 -1.21
CA ILE A 140 11.03 0.50 0.01
C ILE A 140 10.84 1.39 1.24
N GLU A 141 11.42 2.60 1.24
CA GLU A 141 11.26 3.56 2.33
C GLU A 141 9.80 3.93 2.54
N SER A 142 9.08 4.30 1.47
CA SER A 142 7.67 4.69 1.52
C SER A 142 6.77 3.55 1.97
N LEU A 143 7.06 2.33 1.53
CA LEU A 143 6.35 1.13 1.96
C LEU A 143 6.49 0.91 3.48
N LEU A 144 7.70 1.00 4.01
CA LEU A 144 7.98 0.78 5.43
C LEU A 144 7.54 1.95 6.33
N THR A 145 7.48 3.16 5.79
CA THR A 145 7.02 4.36 6.52
C THR A 145 5.55 4.67 6.33
N ASN A 146 4.79 3.81 5.61
CA ASN A 146 3.39 4.02 5.26
C ASN A 146 3.18 5.38 4.57
N ASN A 147 3.97 5.70 3.57
CA ASN A 147 3.93 6.98 2.88
C ASN A 147 3.61 6.85 1.40
N ILE A 148 2.93 7.85 0.84
CA ILE A 148 2.72 7.97 -0.60
C ILE A 148 4.03 8.36 -1.29
N PHE A 149 4.27 7.90 -2.51
CA PHE A 149 5.50 8.17 -3.25
C PHE A 149 5.25 8.46 -4.73
N SER A 150 6.21 9.11 -5.39
CA SER A 150 6.28 9.20 -6.85
C SER A 150 7.12 8.05 -7.41
N ILE A 151 6.69 7.44 -8.51
CA ILE A 151 7.45 6.41 -9.21
C ILE A 151 8.73 7.03 -9.77
N ASP A 152 8.60 8.16 -10.46
CA ASP A 152 9.74 8.93 -10.92
C ASP A 152 10.24 9.83 -9.79
N PRO A 153 11.47 9.61 -9.29
CA PRO A 153 12.05 10.43 -8.22
C PRO A 153 12.17 11.93 -8.60
N ASN A 154 12.22 12.22 -9.90
CA ASN A 154 12.37 13.58 -10.43
C ASN A 154 11.02 14.27 -10.68
N SER A 155 9.91 13.55 -10.51
CA SER A 155 8.56 14.10 -10.68
C SER A 155 7.78 14.11 -9.37
N ASN A 156 6.77 14.98 -9.30
CA ASN A 156 5.86 15.00 -8.16
C ASN A 156 4.70 14.00 -8.38
N ILE A 157 4.04 13.63 -7.29
CA ILE A 157 2.90 12.70 -7.32
C ILE A 157 1.78 13.24 -8.21
N GLU A 158 1.53 14.55 -8.17
CA GLU A 158 0.49 15.23 -8.94
C GLU A 158 0.69 15.08 -10.46
N ALA A 159 1.94 15.06 -10.90
CA ALA A 159 2.28 14.83 -12.31
C ALA A 159 2.18 13.35 -12.71
N SER A 160 2.51 12.45 -11.81
CA SER A 160 2.68 11.01 -12.08
C SER A 160 1.39 10.19 -11.93
N TYR A 161 0.37 10.70 -11.23
CA TYR A 161 -0.84 9.93 -10.91
C TYR A 161 -2.12 10.56 -11.44
N VAL A 162 -3.16 9.74 -11.53
CA VAL A 162 -4.57 10.12 -11.69
C VAL A 162 -5.33 9.70 -10.44
N SER A 163 -6.38 10.43 -10.09
CA SER A 163 -7.22 10.11 -8.93
C SER A 163 -8.57 9.57 -9.34
N THR A 164 -9.09 8.62 -8.55
CA THR A 164 -10.47 8.15 -8.60
C THR A 164 -11.03 8.19 -7.18
N GLN A 165 -12.19 8.79 -7.01
CA GLN A 165 -12.91 8.80 -5.74
C GLN A 165 -13.95 7.69 -5.74
N MET A 166 -13.92 6.85 -4.70
CA MET A 166 -14.95 5.87 -4.37
C MET A 166 -15.69 6.29 -3.11
N VAL A 167 -16.72 5.55 -2.73
CA VAL A 167 -17.51 5.85 -1.52
C VAL A 167 -16.65 5.73 -0.24
N ASP A 168 -15.78 4.74 -0.21
CA ASP A 168 -15.00 4.32 0.96
C ASP A 168 -13.51 4.61 0.86
N LYS A 169 -13.02 5.13 -0.29
CA LYS A 169 -11.58 5.40 -0.49
C LYS A 169 -11.30 6.31 -1.67
N PHE A 170 -10.11 6.87 -1.66
CA PHE A 170 -9.47 7.50 -2.81
C PHE A 170 -8.43 6.55 -3.41
N ILE A 171 -8.36 6.48 -4.72
CA ILE A 171 -7.36 5.71 -5.45
C ILE A 171 -6.46 6.67 -6.20
N LEU A 172 -5.15 6.58 -5.98
CA LEU A 172 -4.14 7.19 -6.83
C LEU A 172 -3.52 6.09 -7.69
N ALA A 173 -3.69 6.18 -9.00
CA ALA A 173 -3.14 5.23 -9.95
C ALA A 173 -2.13 5.92 -10.84
N SER A 174 -0.95 5.31 -11.05
CA SER A 174 0.06 5.88 -11.93
C SER A 174 -0.50 6.04 -13.34
N LYS A 175 -0.11 7.16 -13.98
CA LYS A 175 -0.43 7.38 -15.39
C LYS A 175 0.20 6.29 -16.24
N PRO A 176 -0.43 5.92 -17.37
CA PRO A 176 0.22 5.07 -18.35
C PRO A 176 1.50 5.77 -18.84
N ASP A 177 2.62 5.13 -18.65
CA ASP A 177 3.87 5.49 -19.29
C ASP A 177 4.40 4.28 -20.06
N SER A 178 5.64 4.36 -20.56
CA SER A 178 6.30 3.25 -21.24
C SER A 178 6.56 2.04 -20.32
N ASN A 179 6.38 2.19 -19.01
CA ASN A 179 6.54 1.11 -18.04
C ASN A 179 5.29 0.22 -18.04
N MET A 180 5.50 -1.08 -18.17
CA MET A 180 4.44 -2.08 -18.17
C MET A 180 3.72 -2.20 -16.80
N TYR A 181 4.24 -1.56 -15.75
CA TYR A 181 3.73 -1.67 -14.39
C TYR A 181 2.89 -0.45 -14.01
N LYS A 182 1.74 -0.72 -13.43
CA LYS A 182 0.87 0.31 -12.86
C LYS A 182 0.92 0.23 -11.33
N HIS A 183 1.22 1.35 -10.70
CA HIS A 183 1.21 1.49 -9.25
C HIS A 183 -0.13 2.07 -8.80
N ILE A 184 -0.70 1.50 -7.76
CA ILE A 184 -1.99 1.92 -7.20
C ILE A 184 -1.79 2.15 -5.70
N MET A 185 -2.24 3.29 -5.19
CA MET A 185 -2.30 3.60 -3.77
C MET A 185 -3.75 3.83 -3.37
N GLU A 186 -4.20 3.16 -2.31
CA GLU A 186 -5.53 3.30 -1.74
C GLU A 186 -5.46 4.12 -0.46
N ILE A 187 -6.23 5.19 -0.39
CA ILE A 187 -6.23 6.15 0.72
C ILE A 187 -7.65 6.19 1.29
N SER A 188 -7.79 6.04 2.60
CA SER A 188 -9.08 6.11 3.31
C SER A 188 -9.68 7.52 3.26
N PRO A 189 -10.98 7.70 3.58
CA PRO A 189 -11.59 9.01 3.72
C PRO A 189 -10.94 9.89 4.80
N SER A 190 -10.25 9.29 5.79
CA SER A 190 -9.44 9.99 6.79
C SER A 190 -8.02 10.31 6.32
N TYR A 191 -7.74 10.14 5.03
CA TYR A 191 -6.43 10.39 4.40
C TYR A 191 -5.29 9.53 4.96
N THR A 192 -5.57 8.28 5.28
CA THR A 192 -4.57 7.28 5.70
C THR A 192 -4.32 6.31 4.53
N LEU A 193 -3.06 6.02 4.22
CA LEU A 193 -2.69 5.04 3.20
C LEU A 193 -3.01 3.62 3.72
N THR A 194 -3.95 2.95 3.08
CA THR A 194 -4.44 1.62 3.51
C THR A 194 -3.90 0.48 2.68
N ALA A 195 -3.53 0.73 1.43
CA ALA A 195 -2.89 -0.28 0.59
C ALA A 195 -2.07 0.31 -0.54
N MET A 196 -1.11 -0.48 -1.02
CA MET A 196 -0.36 -0.26 -2.26
C MET A 196 -0.42 -1.51 -3.13
N SER A 197 -0.45 -1.35 -4.45
CA SER A 197 -0.40 -2.48 -5.39
C SER A 197 0.46 -2.15 -6.59
N VAL A 198 1.12 -3.18 -7.13
CA VAL A 198 1.75 -3.18 -8.45
C VAL A 198 0.97 -4.11 -9.34
N VAL A 199 0.53 -3.61 -10.49
CA VAL A 199 -0.33 -4.31 -11.44
C VAL A 199 0.36 -4.32 -12.82
N GLN A 200 0.34 -5.46 -13.51
CA GLN A 200 0.79 -5.62 -14.89
C GLN A 200 -0.27 -6.38 -15.68
N ASN A 201 -0.63 -5.88 -16.86
CA ASN A 201 -1.64 -6.51 -17.73
C ASN A 201 -2.95 -6.87 -16.98
N MET A 202 -3.45 -5.97 -16.14
CA MET A 202 -4.60 -6.15 -15.25
C MET A 202 -4.45 -7.24 -14.17
N SER A 203 -3.30 -7.88 -14.08
CA SER A 203 -2.99 -8.84 -13.02
C SER A 203 -2.24 -8.14 -11.88
N GLN A 204 -2.72 -8.29 -10.64
CA GLN A 204 -2.03 -7.78 -9.46
C GLN A 204 -0.82 -8.67 -9.18
N LEU A 205 0.38 -8.10 -9.27
CA LEU A 205 1.63 -8.81 -9.00
C LEU A 205 2.00 -8.78 -7.52
N ILE A 206 1.87 -7.60 -6.92
CA ILE A 206 2.21 -7.36 -5.52
C ILE A 206 1.10 -6.50 -4.91
N ARG A 207 0.67 -6.83 -3.70
CA ARG A 207 -0.18 -6.00 -2.86
C ARG A 207 0.41 -5.89 -1.47
N VAL A 208 0.40 -4.69 -0.92
CA VAL A 208 0.75 -4.40 0.46
C VAL A 208 -0.45 -3.78 1.14
N ASP A 209 -0.95 -4.42 2.18
CA ASP A 209 -2.04 -3.95 3.00
C ASP A 209 -1.51 -3.45 4.34
N TYR A 210 -2.08 -2.35 4.85
CA TYR A 210 -1.76 -1.76 6.14
C TYR A 210 -2.96 -1.85 7.06
N ALA A 211 -2.77 -2.31 8.28
CA ALA A 211 -3.84 -2.54 9.24
C ALA A 211 -3.43 -2.19 10.67
N ASP A 212 -4.41 -2.25 11.58
CA ASP A 212 -4.24 -2.04 13.02
C ASP A 212 -3.53 -0.73 13.33
N PHE A 213 -4.05 0.37 12.77
CA PHE A 213 -3.49 1.70 12.93
C PHE A 213 -3.56 2.17 14.38
N LYS A 214 -2.46 2.75 14.87
CA LYS A 214 -2.35 3.38 16.19
C LYS A 214 -1.84 4.81 16.05
N ILE A 215 -2.18 5.65 17.02
CA ILE A 215 -1.62 7.00 17.12
C ILE A 215 -0.36 6.93 17.98
N ILE A 216 0.77 7.22 17.38
CA ILE A 216 2.11 7.25 18.00
C ILE A 216 2.63 8.67 17.87
N ASP A 217 2.83 9.37 18.99
CA ASP A 217 3.33 10.76 19.01
C ASP A 217 2.62 11.68 17.97
N LYS A 218 1.28 11.64 17.93
CA LYS A 218 0.38 12.37 17.00
C LYS A 218 0.42 11.89 15.54
N THR A 219 1.14 10.81 15.24
CA THR A 219 1.19 10.21 13.90
C THR A 219 0.38 8.92 13.86
N THR A 220 -0.53 8.80 12.92
CA THR A 220 -1.25 7.54 12.66
C THR A 220 -0.32 6.59 11.92
N PHE A 221 -0.02 5.43 12.51
CA PHE A 221 0.91 4.47 11.94
C PHE A 221 0.35 3.03 12.02
N PRO A 222 0.49 2.19 10.96
CA PRO A 222 0.04 0.82 10.99
C PRO A 222 0.92 -0.05 11.89
N THR A 223 0.32 -0.96 12.64
CA THR A 223 1.08 -1.96 13.39
C THR A 223 1.14 -3.31 12.68
N VAL A 224 0.41 -3.46 11.58
CA VAL A 224 0.45 -4.61 10.69
C VAL A 224 0.72 -4.14 9.26
N ILE A 225 1.74 -4.72 8.63
CA ILE A 225 2.05 -4.55 7.21
C ILE A 225 2.05 -5.96 6.60
N GLU A 226 1.24 -6.19 5.58
CA GLU A 226 1.14 -7.47 4.91
C GLU A 226 1.37 -7.34 3.42
N ALA A 227 2.45 -7.94 2.91
CA ALA A 227 2.76 -8.01 1.49
C ALA A 227 2.41 -9.40 0.94
N LYS A 228 1.72 -9.43 -0.19
CA LYS A 228 1.36 -10.64 -0.94
C LYS A 228 1.79 -10.51 -2.39
N THR A 229 2.31 -11.59 -2.94
CA THR A 229 2.50 -11.71 -4.39
C THR A 229 1.47 -12.68 -4.97
N SER A 230 1.12 -12.46 -6.22
CA SER A 230 0.27 -13.35 -7.01
C SER A 230 0.97 -13.69 -8.33
N LEU A 231 2.24 -14.09 -8.23
CA LEU A 231 3.04 -14.50 -9.38
C LEU A 231 2.75 -15.97 -9.71
N PRO A 232 2.69 -16.38 -11.00
CA PRO A 232 2.38 -17.74 -11.38
C PRO A 232 3.34 -18.80 -10.84
N THR A 233 4.58 -18.41 -10.50
CA THR A 233 5.65 -19.31 -10.10
C THR A 233 6.18 -19.07 -8.69
N ASP A 234 5.69 -18.03 -7.99
CA ASP A 234 6.33 -17.61 -6.73
C ASP A 234 5.35 -16.80 -5.87
N ASN A 235 4.39 -17.51 -5.28
CA ASN A 235 3.43 -16.91 -4.36
C ASN A 235 4.05 -16.85 -2.96
N PHE A 236 4.11 -15.66 -2.40
CA PHE A 236 4.46 -15.53 -0.99
C PHE A 236 3.58 -14.51 -0.27
N ARG A 237 3.53 -14.67 1.02
CA ARG A 237 2.95 -13.74 1.97
C ARG A 237 4.01 -13.37 3.00
N LEU A 238 4.23 -12.08 3.17
CA LEU A 238 5.10 -11.53 4.21
C LEU A 238 4.24 -10.66 5.12
N LYS A 239 4.13 -11.04 6.39
CA LYS A 239 3.39 -10.26 7.39
C LYS A 239 4.36 -9.75 8.47
N ILE A 240 4.30 -8.45 8.74
CA ILE A 240 5.09 -7.77 9.77
C ILE A 240 4.11 -7.30 10.84
N ASN A 241 4.26 -7.80 12.06
CA ASN A 241 3.51 -7.36 13.24
C ASN A 241 4.45 -6.54 14.12
N ILE A 242 4.15 -5.25 14.30
CA ILE A 242 5.03 -4.29 14.97
C ILE A 242 4.51 -4.04 16.40
N LYS A 243 5.37 -4.26 17.39
CA LYS A 243 5.01 -4.13 18.81
C LYS A 243 5.55 -2.84 19.44
N LYS A 244 6.77 -2.39 19.04
CA LYS A 244 7.39 -1.17 19.56
C LYS A 244 7.75 -0.24 18.42
N ILE A 245 7.23 0.98 18.49
CA ILE A 245 7.37 2.01 17.47
C ILE A 245 7.81 3.30 18.13
N GLU A 246 8.86 3.92 17.61
CA GLU A 246 9.26 5.28 17.92
C GLU A 246 9.38 6.08 16.63
N ILE A 247 8.73 7.24 16.58
CA ILE A 247 8.68 8.11 15.41
C ILE A 247 9.36 9.44 15.75
N ASN A 248 10.19 9.93 14.84
CA ASN A 248 10.85 11.23 14.90
C ASN A 248 11.71 11.47 16.18
N LYS A 249 12.14 10.39 16.83
CA LYS A 249 13.19 10.46 17.85
C LYS A 249 14.53 10.19 17.17
N PRO A 250 15.47 11.14 17.16
CA PRO A 250 16.77 10.96 16.51
C PRO A 250 17.55 9.77 17.08
N PHE A 251 18.21 9.04 16.22
CA PHE A 251 19.11 7.93 16.55
C PHE A 251 20.18 7.76 15.45
N GLU A 252 21.20 6.98 15.75
CA GLU A 252 22.20 6.56 14.79
C GLU A 252 22.03 5.07 14.48
N ILE A 253 22.20 4.69 13.19
CA ILE A 253 22.22 3.30 12.79
C ILE A 253 23.65 2.77 12.95
N GLY A 254 23.79 1.70 13.72
CA GLY A 254 25.09 1.09 13.95
C GLY A 254 25.73 0.57 12.67
N THR A 255 26.98 0.95 12.44
CA THR A 255 27.73 0.56 11.25
C THR A 255 28.16 -0.90 11.28
N VAL A 256 28.20 -1.54 10.11
CA VAL A 256 28.83 -2.86 9.94
C VAL A 256 30.23 -2.69 9.39
N ASN A 257 31.22 -3.24 10.09
CA ASN A 257 32.61 -3.24 9.59
C ASN A 257 32.73 -4.30 8.47
N ILE A 258 32.62 -3.86 7.22
CA ILE A 258 32.68 -4.71 6.02
C ILE A 258 33.99 -5.51 5.95
N GLY A 259 35.10 -4.99 6.45
CA GLY A 259 36.39 -5.67 6.46
C GLY A 259 36.44 -7.00 7.24
N ARG A 260 35.37 -7.31 8.00
CA ARG A 260 35.21 -8.59 8.72
C ARG A 260 34.39 -9.62 7.94
N TYR A 261 33.98 -9.32 6.72
CA TYR A 261 33.10 -10.16 5.91
C TYR A 261 33.74 -10.45 4.56
N THR A 262 33.49 -11.64 4.03
CA THR A 262 33.85 -12.01 2.67
C THR A 262 32.72 -11.61 1.72
N LYS A 263 33.05 -10.89 0.65
CA LYS A 263 32.08 -10.55 -0.39
C LYS A 263 31.75 -11.76 -1.24
N VAL A 264 30.46 -12.04 -1.44
CA VAL A 264 29.94 -13.13 -2.27
C VAL A 264 28.86 -12.62 -3.22
N GLN A 265 28.38 -13.47 -4.14
CA GLN A 265 27.20 -13.13 -4.95
C GLN A 265 25.93 -13.19 -4.10
N CYS A 266 24.96 -12.29 -4.35
CA CYS A 266 23.72 -12.27 -3.57
C CYS A 266 22.92 -13.58 -3.66
N SER A 267 22.97 -14.27 -4.79
CA SER A 267 22.37 -15.60 -4.98
C SER A 267 22.96 -16.72 -4.09
N GLN A 268 24.04 -16.45 -3.36
CA GLN A 268 24.61 -17.40 -2.39
C GLN A 268 24.09 -17.16 -0.96
N ILE A 269 23.43 -16.03 -0.71
CA ILE A 269 22.88 -15.68 0.60
C ILE A 269 21.34 -15.78 0.59
N ILE A 270 20.70 -15.49 -0.56
CA ILE A 270 19.22 -15.50 -0.75
C ILE A 270 18.77 -16.62 -1.67
#